data_efe6564ddd80596a4770969f5c2601c5
#
_entry.id   efe6564ddd80596a4770969f5c2601c5
#
_cell.length_a   1.000
_cell.length_b   1.000
_cell.length_c   1.000
_cell.angle_alpha   90.00
_cell.angle_beta   90.00
_cell.angle_gamma   90.00
#
_symmetry.space_group_name_H-M   'P 1'
#
loop_
_entity.id
_entity.type
_entity.pdbx_description
1 polymer ?
#
loop_
_entity_poly.entity_id
_entity_poly.type
_entity_poly.pdbx_seq_one_letter_code
_entity_poly.pdbx_strand_id
1 'polypeptide(L)'
;PTTDFAKEGLFNILRHTIEIEGAAVLDLFCGTGNMTYEFASRGAVSVLSIDRNFNCIRFVRKSAGELKCDIIKPLKFDVFKFLDNCEIKFDIIFADPPYELNEIPHIAKKVMSRNLLSENGLCIVEHSKKTDLSEDVGFQKLKNYGNVNFSFFSE
;
A
#
# COMPACT_ATOMS: atom_id res chain seq x y z
N PRO A 1 10.49 -7.03 -2.25
CA PRO A 1 9.98 -6.68 -0.92
C PRO A 1 10.65 -5.44 -0.37
N THR A 2 9.91 -4.69 0.43
CA THR A 2 10.42 -3.51 1.09
C THR A 2 11.49 -3.91 2.10
N THR A 3 12.66 -3.27 2.03
CA THR A 3 13.75 -3.56 2.97
C THR A 3 13.39 -3.07 4.38
N ASP A 4 14.03 -3.62 5.40
CA ASP A 4 13.78 -3.21 6.78
C ASP A 4 14.14 -1.74 6.99
N PHE A 5 15.23 -1.29 6.39
CA PHE A 5 15.65 0.11 6.45
C PHE A 5 14.59 1.05 5.87
N ALA A 6 14.09 0.70 4.67
CA ALA A 6 13.05 1.50 4.01
C ALA A 6 11.74 1.47 4.79
N LYS A 7 11.36 0.30 5.30
CA LYS A 7 10.14 0.15 6.11
C LYS A 7 10.20 1.02 7.35
N GLU A 8 11.31 0.99 8.08
CA GLU A 8 11.50 1.81 9.27
C GLU A 8 11.41 3.30 8.93
N GLY A 9 12.07 3.72 7.85
CA GLY A 9 12.02 5.10 7.39
C GLY A 9 10.61 5.53 7.03
N LEU A 10 9.88 4.69 6.32
CA LEU A 10 8.50 4.99 5.94
C LEU A 10 7.61 5.18 7.17
N PHE A 11 7.66 4.25 8.13
CA PHE A 11 6.80 4.37 9.31
C PHE A 11 7.21 5.52 10.22
N ASN A 12 8.48 5.92 10.21
CA ASN A 12 8.90 7.15 10.87
C ASN A 12 8.19 8.38 10.29
N ILE A 13 8.07 8.43 8.95
CA ILE A 13 7.35 9.51 8.27
C ILE A 13 5.86 9.44 8.60
N LEU A 14 5.27 8.25 8.47
CA LEU A 14 3.83 8.08 8.67
C LEU A 14 3.39 8.45 10.08
N ARG A 15 4.21 8.14 11.08
CA ARG A 15 3.91 8.47 12.48
C ARG A 15 3.64 9.95 12.68
N HIS A 16 4.27 10.81 11.87
CA HIS A 16 4.13 12.27 11.96
C HIS A 16 3.20 12.86 10.90
N THR A 17 2.65 12.03 10.01
CA THR A 17 1.88 12.48 8.86
C THR A 17 0.41 12.08 8.95
N ILE A 18 0.15 10.85 9.38
CA ILE A 18 -1.20 10.30 9.42
C ILE A 18 -1.32 9.34 10.60
N GLU A 19 -2.51 9.28 11.18
CA GLU A 19 -2.77 8.34 12.26
C GLU A 19 -3.07 6.96 11.70
N ILE A 20 -2.26 5.96 12.06
CA ILE A 20 -2.46 4.58 11.61
C ILE A 20 -3.50 3.89 12.49
N GLU A 21 -3.53 4.19 13.79
CA GLU A 21 -4.53 3.64 14.68
C GLU A 21 -5.93 4.04 14.20
N GLY A 22 -6.77 3.04 13.99
CA GLY A 22 -8.12 3.27 13.47
C GLY A 22 -8.21 3.45 11.97
N ALA A 23 -7.09 3.43 11.23
CA ALA A 23 -7.09 3.64 9.80
C ALA A 23 -7.56 2.40 9.03
N ALA A 24 -8.30 2.62 7.94
CA ALA A 24 -8.61 1.59 6.95
C ALA A 24 -7.49 1.61 5.91
N VAL A 25 -6.80 0.48 5.76
CA VAL A 25 -5.61 0.36 4.92
C VAL A 25 -5.85 -0.59 3.75
N LEU A 26 -5.37 -0.21 2.57
CA LEU A 26 -5.31 -1.08 1.39
C LEU A 26 -3.85 -1.34 1.07
N ASP A 27 -3.46 -2.62 1.07
CA ASP A 27 -2.10 -3.06 0.77
C ASP A 27 -2.09 -3.76 -0.58
N LEU A 28 -1.63 -3.07 -1.60
CA LEU A 28 -1.61 -3.56 -2.98
C LEU A 28 -0.27 -4.23 -3.28
N PHE A 29 -0.32 -5.36 -3.98
CA PHE A 29 0.85 -6.22 -4.21
C PHE A 29 1.43 -6.67 -2.87
N CYS A 30 0.57 -7.19 -2.01
CA CYS A 30 0.93 -7.43 -0.61
C CYS A 30 1.97 -8.54 -0.40
N GLY A 31 2.19 -9.40 -1.38
CA GLY A 31 3.13 -10.51 -1.25
C GLY A 31 2.78 -11.36 -0.02
N THR A 32 3.76 -11.67 0.79
CA THR A 32 3.56 -12.47 2.01
C THR A 32 3.14 -11.65 3.22
N GLY A 33 2.85 -10.35 3.02
CA GLY A 33 2.19 -9.55 4.04
C GLY A 33 3.08 -8.72 4.94
N ASN A 34 4.34 -8.49 4.57
CA ASN A 34 5.26 -7.71 5.40
C ASN A 34 4.66 -6.37 5.86
N MET A 35 4.10 -5.61 4.91
CA MET A 35 3.48 -4.32 5.24
C MET A 35 2.10 -4.50 5.88
N THR A 36 1.36 -5.51 5.47
CA THR A 36 0.07 -5.86 6.07
C THR A 36 0.19 -6.00 7.59
N TYR A 37 1.16 -6.80 8.03
CA TYR A 37 1.35 -7.04 9.47
C TYR A 37 1.81 -5.79 10.20
N GLU A 38 2.63 -4.98 9.56
CA GLU A 38 3.12 -3.75 10.17
C GLU A 38 1.97 -2.77 10.43
N PHE A 39 1.10 -2.56 9.43
CA PHE A 39 -0.08 -1.71 9.61
C PHE A 39 -1.01 -2.26 10.68
N ALA A 40 -1.23 -3.57 10.68
CA ALA A 40 -2.08 -4.21 11.68
C ALA A 40 -1.52 -4.03 13.08
N SER A 41 -0.21 -4.23 13.25
CA SER A 41 0.45 -4.10 14.56
C SER A 41 0.41 -2.66 15.08
N ARG A 42 0.28 -1.69 14.21
CA ARG A 42 0.20 -0.28 14.58
C ARG A 42 -1.22 0.24 14.78
N GLY A 43 -2.19 -0.66 14.75
CA GLY A 43 -3.56 -0.33 15.16
C GLY A 43 -4.53 -0.03 14.03
N ALA A 44 -4.20 -0.36 12.78
CA ALA A 44 -5.16 -0.22 11.69
C ALA A 44 -6.46 -0.96 12.04
N VAL A 45 -7.60 -0.37 11.70
CA VAL A 45 -8.90 -1.00 11.97
C VAL A 45 -9.19 -2.09 10.96
N SER A 46 -8.61 -1.99 9.76
CA SER A 46 -8.71 -3.02 8.74
C SER A 46 -7.52 -2.90 7.78
N VAL A 47 -7.06 -4.04 7.27
CA VAL A 47 -6.05 -4.09 6.21
C VAL A 47 -6.57 -5.04 5.14
N LEU A 48 -6.96 -4.49 4.00
CA LEU A 48 -7.35 -5.27 2.83
C LEU A 48 -6.09 -5.50 1.99
N SER A 49 -5.68 -6.76 1.85
CA SER A 49 -4.41 -7.12 1.23
C SER A 49 -4.67 -7.83 -0.09
N ILE A 50 -4.21 -7.22 -1.18
CA ILE A 50 -4.48 -7.68 -2.54
C ILE A 50 -3.21 -8.19 -3.19
N ASP A 51 -3.28 -9.38 -3.76
CA ASP A 51 -2.22 -9.93 -4.60
C ASP A 51 -2.85 -10.96 -5.54
N ARG A 52 -2.34 -11.07 -6.76
CA ARG A 52 -2.84 -12.08 -7.69
C ARG A 52 -2.23 -13.45 -7.43
N ASN A 53 -1.17 -13.55 -6.64
CA ASN A 53 -0.47 -14.79 -6.37
C ASN A 53 -1.20 -15.60 -5.29
N PHE A 54 -1.71 -16.77 -5.68
CA PHE A 54 -2.45 -17.64 -4.78
C PHE A 54 -1.64 -18.03 -3.53
N ASN A 55 -0.35 -18.36 -3.72
CA ASN A 55 0.48 -18.81 -2.60
C ASN A 55 0.72 -17.69 -1.59
N CYS A 56 0.89 -16.46 -2.06
CA CYS A 56 1.03 -15.30 -1.18
C CYS A 56 -0.22 -15.09 -0.34
N ILE A 57 -1.39 -15.10 -0.99
CA ILE A 57 -2.66 -14.90 -0.30
C ILE A 57 -2.94 -16.03 0.70
N ARG A 58 -2.63 -17.27 0.31
CA ARG A 58 -2.77 -18.40 1.21
C ARG A 58 -1.88 -18.24 2.45
N PHE A 59 -0.65 -17.76 2.25
CA PHE A 59 0.28 -17.52 3.35
C PHE A 59 -0.22 -16.43 4.28
N VAL A 60 -0.71 -15.31 3.74
CA VAL A 60 -1.26 -14.21 4.55
C VAL A 60 -2.47 -14.68 5.33
N ARG A 61 -3.36 -15.44 4.69
CA ARG A 61 -4.56 -15.95 5.35
C ARG A 61 -4.20 -16.87 6.52
N LYS A 62 -3.24 -17.76 6.30
CA LYS A 62 -2.79 -18.69 7.34
C LYS A 62 -2.15 -17.93 8.52
N SER A 63 -1.25 -17.00 8.21
CA SER A 63 -0.55 -16.23 9.24
C SER A 63 -1.50 -15.36 10.05
N ALA A 64 -2.45 -14.71 9.39
CA ALA A 64 -3.46 -13.89 10.06
C ALA A 64 -4.33 -14.76 10.99
N GLY A 65 -4.67 -15.96 10.54
CA GLY A 65 -5.43 -16.90 11.35
C GLY A 65 -4.67 -17.36 12.59
N GLU A 66 -3.39 -17.67 12.44
CA GLU A 66 -2.53 -18.09 13.56
C GLU A 66 -2.36 -16.95 14.57
N LEU A 67 -2.26 -15.71 14.10
CA LEU A 67 -2.15 -14.53 14.96
C LEU A 67 -3.52 -14.08 15.50
N LYS A 68 -4.60 -14.71 15.07
CA LYS A 68 -5.97 -14.32 15.41
C LYS A 68 -6.24 -12.85 15.08
N CYS A 69 -5.71 -12.41 13.95
CA CYS A 69 -5.81 -11.02 13.51
C CYS A 69 -6.95 -10.88 12.50
N ASP A 70 -8.16 -10.67 13.00
CA ASP A 70 -9.38 -10.63 12.20
C ASP A 70 -9.47 -9.42 11.28
N ILE A 71 -8.69 -8.38 11.54
CA ILE A 71 -8.75 -7.16 10.75
C ILE A 71 -8.00 -7.28 9.41
N ILE A 72 -7.19 -8.32 9.24
CA ILE A 72 -6.49 -8.58 7.98
C ILE A 72 -7.42 -9.36 7.06
N LYS A 73 -7.69 -8.81 5.88
CA LYS A 73 -8.58 -9.39 4.87
C LYS A 73 -7.78 -9.63 3.59
N PRO A 74 -7.20 -10.82 3.39
CA PRO A 74 -6.48 -11.12 2.16
C PRO A 74 -7.44 -11.48 1.03
N LEU A 75 -7.14 -10.99 -0.18
CA LEU A 75 -7.96 -11.24 -1.35
C LEU A 75 -7.07 -11.48 -2.57
N LYS A 76 -7.25 -12.64 -3.20
CA LYS A 76 -6.58 -12.94 -4.46
C LYS A 76 -7.31 -12.21 -5.59
N PHE A 77 -6.66 -11.22 -6.17
CA PHE A 77 -7.26 -10.42 -7.23
C PHE A 77 -6.16 -9.68 -7.99
N ASP A 78 -6.42 -9.36 -9.27
CA ASP A 78 -5.54 -8.48 -10.03
C ASP A 78 -5.68 -7.05 -9.48
N VAL A 79 -4.56 -6.41 -9.15
CA VAL A 79 -4.57 -5.08 -8.51
C VAL A 79 -5.29 -4.05 -9.37
N PHE A 80 -5.02 -4.02 -10.68
CA PHE A 80 -5.62 -2.99 -11.56
C PHE A 80 -7.12 -3.21 -11.72
N LYS A 81 -7.56 -4.47 -11.84
CA LYS A 81 -8.98 -4.78 -11.88
C LYS A 81 -9.66 -4.44 -10.57
N PHE A 82 -8.97 -4.68 -9.45
CA PHE A 82 -9.49 -4.31 -8.15
C PHE A 82 -9.72 -2.80 -8.09
N LEU A 83 -8.72 -2.01 -8.48
CA LEU A 83 -8.82 -0.55 -8.45
C LEU A 83 -9.93 -0.04 -9.37
N ASP A 84 -10.11 -0.67 -10.54
CA ASP A 84 -11.15 -0.27 -11.48
C ASP A 84 -12.56 -0.53 -10.97
N ASN A 85 -12.73 -1.46 -10.03
CA ASN A 85 -14.05 -1.86 -9.52
C ASN A 85 -14.30 -1.45 -8.08
N CYS A 86 -13.29 -0.90 -7.40
CA CYS A 86 -13.41 -0.52 -6.00
C CYS A 86 -14.25 0.75 -5.83
N GLU A 87 -15.20 0.71 -4.92
CA GLU A 87 -16.06 1.86 -4.61
C GLU A 87 -15.93 2.33 -3.17
N ILE A 88 -15.07 1.69 -2.39
CA ILE A 88 -14.83 2.10 -0.99
C ILE A 88 -13.57 2.93 -0.91
N LYS A 89 -13.50 3.76 0.13
CA LYS A 89 -12.35 4.63 0.37
C LYS A 89 -11.47 4.07 1.47
N PHE A 90 -10.20 4.44 1.41
CA PHE A 90 -9.20 4.03 2.40
C PHE A 90 -8.46 5.26 2.94
N ASP A 91 -8.02 5.16 4.18
CA ASP A 91 -7.21 6.22 4.79
C ASP A 91 -5.76 6.13 4.31
N ILE A 92 -5.26 4.91 4.11
CA ILE A 92 -3.91 4.68 3.61
C ILE A 92 -3.98 3.62 2.52
N ILE A 93 -3.38 3.92 1.36
CA ILE A 93 -3.20 2.96 0.27
C ILE A 93 -1.70 2.83 0.05
N PHE A 94 -1.17 1.62 0.21
CA PHE A 94 0.24 1.33 -0.02
C PHE A 94 0.36 0.35 -1.17
N ALA A 95 1.30 0.59 -2.09
CA ALA A 95 1.56 -0.31 -3.21
C ALA A 95 3.04 -0.59 -3.36
N ASP A 96 3.40 -1.88 -3.42
CA ASP A 96 4.77 -2.35 -3.66
C ASP A 96 4.80 -3.23 -4.91
N PRO A 97 4.64 -2.62 -6.10
CA PRO A 97 4.63 -3.39 -7.35
C PRO A 97 6.04 -3.88 -7.71
N PRO A 98 6.14 -4.91 -8.56
CA PRO A 98 7.43 -5.24 -9.16
C PRO A 98 8.02 -4.01 -9.84
N TYR A 99 9.29 -3.71 -9.60
CA TYR A 99 9.91 -2.47 -10.07
C TYR A 99 9.95 -2.34 -11.59
N GLU A 100 9.99 -3.44 -12.32
CA GLU A 100 10.01 -3.46 -13.78
C GLU A 100 8.63 -3.36 -14.43
N LEU A 101 7.57 -3.30 -13.61
CA LEU A 101 6.20 -3.22 -14.12
C LEU A 101 5.97 -1.87 -14.80
N ASN A 102 5.56 -1.89 -16.08
CA ASN A 102 5.35 -0.66 -16.86
C ASN A 102 4.12 0.12 -16.39
N GLU A 103 3.18 -0.53 -15.71
CA GLU A 103 1.93 0.07 -15.27
C GLU A 103 2.03 0.76 -13.90
N ILE A 104 3.23 0.87 -13.31
CA ILE A 104 3.40 1.53 -12.01
C ILE A 104 2.72 2.92 -11.97
N PRO A 105 2.87 3.78 -12.98
CA PRO A 105 2.21 5.09 -12.97
C PRO A 105 0.69 5.02 -12.92
N HIS A 106 0.10 3.92 -13.38
CA HIS A 106 -1.37 3.76 -13.38
C HIS A 106 -1.94 3.50 -11.99
N ILE A 107 -1.12 3.07 -11.03
CA ILE A 107 -1.60 2.75 -9.67
C ILE A 107 -2.13 4.02 -9.00
N ALA A 108 -1.26 5.01 -8.81
CA ALA A 108 -1.66 6.27 -8.18
C ALA A 108 -2.72 6.99 -9.02
N LYS A 109 -2.58 6.95 -10.34
CA LYS A 109 -3.54 7.58 -11.25
C LYS A 109 -4.96 7.03 -11.03
N LYS A 110 -5.10 5.72 -10.91
CA LYS A 110 -6.41 5.10 -10.65
C LYS A 110 -6.92 5.45 -9.25
N VAL A 111 -6.05 5.43 -8.25
CA VAL A 111 -6.42 5.80 -6.88
C VAL A 111 -6.98 7.23 -6.86
N MET A 112 -6.27 8.17 -7.49
CA MET A 112 -6.66 9.58 -7.48
C MET A 112 -7.89 9.85 -8.33
N SER A 113 -7.93 9.34 -9.57
CA SER A 113 -9.04 9.58 -10.49
C SER A 113 -10.35 8.95 -10.04
N ARG A 114 -10.27 7.83 -9.33
CA ARG A 114 -11.45 7.15 -8.79
C ARG A 114 -11.80 7.58 -7.38
N ASN A 115 -11.04 8.51 -6.82
CA ASN A 115 -11.32 9.11 -5.52
C ASN A 115 -11.39 8.04 -4.41
N LEU A 116 -10.36 7.20 -4.34
CA LEU A 116 -10.32 6.08 -3.38
C LEU A 116 -9.69 6.43 -2.03
N LEU A 117 -9.23 7.68 -1.84
CA LEU A 117 -8.73 8.13 -0.55
C LEU A 117 -9.83 8.85 0.22
N SER A 118 -9.93 8.56 1.50
CA SER A 118 -10.77 9.31 2.41
C SER A 118 -10.18 10.70 2.64
N GLU A 119 -10.92 11.59 3.29
CA GLU A 119 -10.42 12.93 3.61
C GLU A 119 -9.11 12.81 4.40
N ASN A 120 -8.08 13.54 3.96
CA ASN A 120 -6.73 13.49 4.51
C ASN A 120 -6.02 12.14 4.33
N GLY A 121 -6.54 11.30 3.44
CA GLY A 121 -5.93 10.00 3.13
C GLY A 121 -4.64 10.15 2.35
N LEU A 122 -3.84 9.10 2.35
CA LEU A 122 -2.49 9.09 1.76
C LEU A 122 -2.29 7.84 0.93
N CYS A 123 -1.76 8.02 -0.28
CA CYS A 123 -1.34 6.91 -1.14
C CYS A 123 0.17 6.91 -1.26
N ILE A 124 0.79 5.75 -1.07
CA ILE A 124 2.24 5.58 -1.12
C ILE A 124 2.55 4.50 -2.14
N VAL A 125 3.40 4.83 -3.12
CA VAL A 125 3.84 3.87 -4.13
C VAL A 125 5.34 3.68 -4.02
N GLU A 126 5.76 2.43 -3.80
CA GLU A 126 7.17 2.07 -3.80
C GLU A 126 7.63 1.81 -5.23
N HIS A 127 8.81 2.31 -5.59
CA HIS A 127 9.37 2.12 -6.93
C HIS A 127 10.88 2.33 -6.93
N SER A 128 11.54 1.99 -8.04
CA SER A 128 12.98 2.22 -8.19
C SER A 128 13.24 3.65 -8.67
N LYS A 129 14.52 4.02 -8.73
CA LYS A 129 14.96 5.31 -9.26
C LYS A 129 14.64 5.51 -10.73
N LYS A 130 14.35 4.42 -11.47
CA LYS A 130 14.04 4.49 -12.91
C LYS A 130 12.62 5.02 -13.17
N THR A 131 11.76 5.00 -12.16
CA THR A 131 10.38 5.47 -12.27
C THR A 131 10.27 6.85 -11.65
N ASP A 132 9.69 7.80 -12.40
CA ASP A 132 9.45 9.16 -11.93
C ASP A 132 7.95 9.43 -11.97
N LEU A 133 7.35 9.64 -10.80
CA LEU A 133 5.92 9.91 -10.65
C LEU A 133 5.65 11.36 -10.26
N SER A 134 6.69 12.22 -10.29
CA SER A 134 6.59 13.59 -9.77
C SER A 134 5.66 14.51 -10.54
N GLU A 135 5.34 14.17 -11.80
CA GLU A 135 4.42 14.95 -12.62
C GLU A 135 2.97 14.46 -12.51
N ASP A 136 2.73 13.38 -11.77
CA ASP A 136 1.39 12.81 -11.68
C ASP A 136 0.50 13.59 -10.72
N VAL A 137 -0.80 13.60 -11.02
CA VAL A 137 -1.79 14.31 -10.20
C VAL A 137 -1.78 13.78 -8.78
N GLY A 138 -1.72 14.70 -7.82
CA GLY A 138 -1.74 14.37 -6.41
C GLY A 138 -0.36 14.13 -5.80
N PHE A 139 0.69 14.10 -6.61
CA PHE A 139 2.05 13.90 -6.10
C PHE A 139 2.41 14.98 -5.08
N GLN A 140 2.92 14.56 -3.92
CA GLN A 140 3.30 15.46 -2.84
C GLN A 140 4.80 15.49 -2.61
N LYS A 141 5.44 14.33 -2.53
CA LYS A 141 6.88 14.25 -2.24
C LYS A 141 7.43 12.86 -2.57
N LEU A 142 8.75 12.80 -2.69
CA LEU A 142 9.52 11.59 -2.88
C LEU A 142 10.47 11.42 -1.70
N LYS A 143 10.53 10.21 -1.16
CA LYS A 143 11.53 9.85 -0.15
C LYS A 143 12.34 8.65 -0.62
N ASN A 144 13.64 8.73 -0.45
CA ASN A 144 14.59 7.70 -0.89
C ASN A 144 15.28 7.04 0.29
N TYR A 145 15.30 5.71 0.27
CA TYR A 145 16.01 4.89 1.25
C TYR A 145 16.83 3.85 0.49
N GLY A 146 18.09 4.19 0.17
CA GLY A 146 18.95 3.31 -0.63
C GLY A 146 18.42 3.18 -2.06
N ASN A 147 18.07 1.97 -2.46
CA ASN A 147 17.50 1.70 -3.79
C ASN A 147 15.97 1.77 -3.81
N VAL A 148 15.36 2.04 -2.68
CA VAL A 148 13.91 2.10 -2.53
C VAL A 148 13.45 3.54 -2.53
N ASN A 149 12.49 3.87 -3.39
CA ASN A 149 11.83 5.16 -3.41
C ASN A 149 10.37 5.00 -3.01
N PHE A 150 9.86 5.96 -2.25
CA PHE A 150 8.43 6.08 -1.98
C PHE A 150 7.94 7.41 -2.52
N SER A 151 6.94 7.37 -3.40
CA SER A 151 6.22 8.56 -3.84
C SER A 151 4.91 8.65 -3.08
N PHE A 152 4.58 9.83 -2.59
CA PHE A 152 3.41 10.08 -1.74
C PHE A 152 2.40 10.93 -2.51
N PHE A 153 1.13 10.52 -2.45
CA PHE A 153 0.04 11.19 -3.13
C PHE A 153 -1.10 11.50 -2.15
N SER A 154 -1.70 12.66 -2.31
CA SER A 154 -2.93 13.04 -1.57
C SER A 154 -3.74 14.02 -2.39
N GLU A 155 -4.99 14.25 -2.00
CA GLU A 155 -5.86 15.24 -2.66
C GLU A 155 -5.53 16.66 -2.23
#